data_02a0709ee39648553087fdc3c644f0ed
#
_entry.id   02a0709ee39648553087fdc3c644f0ed
#
_cell.length_a   1.000
_cell.length_b   1.000
_cell.length_c   1.000
_cell.angle_alpha   90.00
_cell.angle_beta   90.00
_cell.angle_gamma   90.00
#
_symmetry.space_group_name_H-M   'P 1'
#
loop_
_entity.id
_entity.type
_entity.pdbx_description
1 polymer ?
#
loop_
_entity_poly.entity_id
_entity_poly.type
_entity_poly.pdbx_seq_one_letter_code
_entity_poly.pdbx_strand_id
1 'polypeptide(L)'
;MSLEYRSALIFGWEAEELRRKMAEAESEKRYEYVDKIYEQLDKSNFILDINEDFLYVGKVISDCDIYDNADTIFIDEINFKEFAREAYEQIEPLKEFWKPTDPPQLIHFCYVR
;
A
#
# COMPACT_ATOMS: atom_id res chain seq x y z
N MET A 1 -8.29 17.61 15.22
CA MET A 1 -7.74 16.92 14.04
C MET A 1 -8.87 16.22 13.30
N SER A 2 -9.06 16.55 12.05
CA SER A 2 -10.11 15.94 11.25
C SER A 2 -9.61 14.63 10.62
N LEU A 3 -10.44 13.59 10.64
CA LEU A 3 -10.17 12.35 9.97
C LEU A 3 -10.60 12.46 8.50
N GLU A 4 -9.81 11.89 7.62
CA GLU A 4 -10.16 11.77 6.21
C GLU A 4 -10.63 10.35 5.92
N TYR A 5 -11.81 10.23 5.34
CA TYR A 5 -12.35 8.95 4.84
C TYR A 5 -12.01 8.87 3.36
N ARG A 6 -11.25 7.86 2.97
CA ARG A 6 -10.70 7.76 1.63
C ARG A 6 -11.10 6.46 0.96
N SER A 7 -11.16 6.51 -0.37
CA SER A 7 -11.39 5.36 -1.24
C SER A 7 -10.20 5.22 -2.15
N ALA A 8 -9.63 4.03 -2.22
CA ALA A 8 -8.47 3.76 -3.05
C ALA A 8 -8.67 2.55 -3.95
N LEU A 9 -8.05 2.61 -5.11
CA LEU A 9 -7.96 1.51 -6.05
C LEU A 9 -6.48 1.32 -6.38
N ILE A 10 -5.96 0.14 -6.10
CA ILE A 10 -4.57 -0.20 -6.38
C ILE A 10 -4.47 -1.46 -7.21
N PHE A 11 -3.36 -1.59 -7.92
CA PHE A 11 -2.94 -2.85 -8.51
C PHE A 11 -1.69 -3.30 -7.78
N GLY A 12 -1.84 -4.27 -6.87
CA GLY A 12 -0.77 -4.65 -5.97
C GLY A 12 -1.19 -5.69 -4.94
N TRP A 13 -0.79 -5.47 -3.70
CA TRP A 13 -0.91 -6.47 -2.64
C TRP A 13 -1.27 -5.84 -1.29
N GLU A 14 -1.93 -6.64 -0.46
CA GLU A 14 -1.97 -6.40 0.97
C GLU A 14 -0.71 -7.03 1.57
N ALA A 15 0.16 -6.20 2.16
CA ALA A 15 1.43 -6.65 2.73
C ALA A 15 1.29 -6.96 4.22
N GLU A 16 0.46 -7.94 4.55
CA GLU A 16 0.15 -8.29 5.93
C GLU A 16 1.37 -8.76 6.71
N GLU A 17 2.24 -9.56 6.10
CA GLU A 17 3.45 -10.05 6.76
C GLU A 17 4.40 -8.91 7.12
N LEU A 18 4.54 -7.93 6.22
CA LEU A 18 5.36 -6.75 6.49
C LEU A 18 4.77 -5.94 7.63
N ARG A 19 3.46 -5.74 7.63
CA ARG A 19 2.77 -5.05 8.71
C ARG A 19 3.00 -5.74 10.06
N ARG A 20 2.91 -7.06 10.10
CA ARG A 20 3.17 -7.84 11.31
C ARG A 20 4.60 -7.69 11.80
N LYS A 21 5.58 -7.72 10.90
CA LYS A 21 7.00 -7.50 11.26
C LYS A 21 7.21 -6.14 11.90
N MET A 22 6.55 -5.11 11.37
CA MET A 22 6.62 -3.77 11.93
C MET A 22 6.01 -3.73 13.34
N ALA A 23 4.82 -4.32 13.52
CA ALA A 23 4.14 -4.36 14.81
C ALA A 23 4.95 -5.11 15.86
N GLU A 24 5.52 -6.26 15.50
CA GLU A 24 6.39 -7.04 16.39
C GLU A 24 7.63 -6.25 16.79
N ALA A 25 8.26 -5.59 15.82
CA ALA A 25 9.46 -4.79 16.08
C ALA A 25 9.15 -3.60 17.01
N GLU A 26 8.00 -2.96 16.86
CA GLU A 26 7.55 -1.89 17.76
C GLU A 26 7.32 -2.43 19.18
N SER A 27 6.65 -3.58 19.29
CA SER A 27 6.41 -4.25 20.55
C SER A 27 7.70 -4.61 21.29
N GLU A 28 8.74 -4.99 20.55
CA GLU A 28 10.07 -5.33 21.09
C GLU A 28 10.98 -4.11 21.21
N LYS A 29 10.48 -2.92 20.92
CA LYS A 29 11.22 -1.65 20.96
C LYS A 29 12.42 -1.61 20.02
N ARG A 30 12.35 -2.34 18.90
CA ARG A 30 13.37 -2.32 17.84
C ARG A 30 13.09 -1.19 16.85
N TYR A 31 13.17 0.03 17.33
CA TYR A 31 12.79 1.20 16.55
C TYR A 31 13.67 1.47 15.33
N GLU A 32 14.95 1.13 15.38
CA GLU A 32 15.85 1.26 14.22
C GLU A 32 15.40 0.37 13.07
N TYR A 33 14.93 -0.83 13.39
CA TYR A 33 14.43 -1.76 12.38
C TYR A 33 13.13 -1.24 11.75
N VAL A 34 12.23 -0.71 12.57
CA VAL A 34 10.97 -0.10 12.10
C VAL A 34 11.28 1.10 11.20
N ASP A 35 12.22 1.96 11.60
CA ASP A 35 12.61 3.13 10.82
C ASP A 35 13.18 2.75 9.45
N LYS A 36 13.95 1.67 9.37
CA LYS A 36 14.46 1.16 8.10
C LYS A 36 13.34 0.71 7.17
N ILE A 37 12.32 0.05 7.72
CA ILE A 37 11.16 -0.37 6.94
C ILE A 37 10.42 0.87 6.40
N TYR A 38 10.18 1.87 7.25
CA TYR A 38 9.52 3.11 6.83
C TYR A 38 10.32 3.87 5.77
N GLU A 39 11.64 3.88 5.86
CA GLU A 39 12.49 4.49 4.82
C GLU A 39 12.25 3.84 3.45
N GLN A 40 12.12 2.52 3.44
CA GLN A 40 11.88 1.80 2.18
C GLN A 40 10.44 1.97 1.71
N LEU A 41 9.47 1.99 2.63
CA LEU A 41 8.08 2.29 2.29
C LEU A 41 7.95 3.68 1.66
N ASP A 42 8.65 4.68 2.18
CA ASP A 42 8.62 6.05 1.64
C ASP A 42 9.15 6.13 0.20
N LYS A 43 9.99 5.18 -0.20
CA LYS A 43 10.47 5.06 -1.58
C LYS A 43 9.50 4.30 -2.48
N SER A 44 8.48 3.70 -1.90
CA SER A 44 7.42 2.97 -2.58
C SER A 44 6.12 3.76 -2.46
N ASN A 45 5.11 3.36 -3.19
CA ASN A 45 3.76 3.85 -2.93
C ASN A 45 3.07 2.87 -1.98
N PHE A 46 2.66 3.36 -0.83
CA PHE A 46 1.97 2.54 0.16
C PHE A 46 0.78 3.28 0.76
N ILE A 47 -0.17 2.50 1.26
CA ILE A 47 -1.32 3.02 2.00
C ILE A 47 -1.41 2.24 3.30
N LEU A 48 -1.31 2.98 4.40
CA LEU A 48 -1.43 2.44 5.75
C LEU A 48 -2.57 3.19 6.43
N ASP A 49 -3.54 2.48 6.99
CA ASP A 49 -4.65 3.12 7.68
C ASP A 49 -4.21 3.71 9.03
N ILE A 50 -5.04 4.60 9.59
CA ILE A 50 -4.70 5.33 10.82
C ILE A 50 -4.43 4.41 12.01
N ASN A 51 -5.08 3.23 12.04
CA ASN A 51 -4.91 2.26 13.12
C ASN A 51 -3.80 1.25 12.84
N GLU A 52 -3.13 1.36 11.69
CA GLU A 52 -2.09 0.44 11.23
C GLU A 52 -2.57 -1.03 11.15
N ASP A 53 -3.86 -1.23 10.85
CA ASP A 53 -4.44 -2.56 10.69
C ASP A 53 -4.22 -3.16 9.31
N PHE A 54 -4.04 -2.32 8.29
CA PHE A 54 -3.89 -2.74 6.89
C PHE A 54 -2.78 -1.97 6.22
N LEU A 55 -1.96 -2.68 5.46
CA LEU A 55 -0.90 -2.09 4.65
C LEU A 55 -1.02 -2.59 3.21
N TYR A 56 -1.20 -1.67 2.27
CA TYR A 56 -1.29 -1.97 0.84
C TYR A 56 -0.13 -1.33 0.11
N VAL A 57 0.45 -2.07 -0.82
CA VAL A 57 1.60 -1.63 -1.62
C VAL A 57 1.40 -1.99 -3.09
N GLY A 58 1.96 -1.21 -3.98
CA GLY A 58 1.92 -1.45 -5.42
C GLY A 58 1.64 -0.20 -6.22
N LYS A 59 0.97 -0.36 -7.35
CA LYS A 59 0.58 0.76 -8.22
C LYS A 59 -0.73 1.36 -7.74
N VAL A 60 -0.69 2.58 -7.25
CA VAL A 60 -1.91 3.32 -6.88
C VAL A 60 -2.54 3.87 -8.16
N ILE A 61 -3.76 3.43 -8.44
CA ILE A 61 -4.54 3.89 -9.60
C ILE A 61 -5.34 5.13 -9.23
N SER A 62 -5.96 5.09 -8.06
CA SER A 62 -6.80 6.17 -7.56
C SER A 62 -6.77 6.17 -6.03
N ASP A 63 -6.73 7.36 -5.44
CA ASP A 63 -6.80 7.55 -4.00
C ASP A 63 -7.44 8.91 -3.76
N CYS A 64 -8.68 8.92 -3.29
CA CYS A 64 -9.46 10.15 -3.16
C CYS A 64 -10.30 10.15 -1.89
N ASP A 65 -10.65 11.35 -1.44
CA ASP A 65 -11.61 11.54 -0.36
C ASP A 65 -12.98 11.05 -0.82
N ILE A 66 -13.68 10.26 -0.02
CA ILE A 66 -14.99 9.71 -0.39
C ILE A 66 -16.08 10.77 -0.55
N TYR A 67 -15.88 11.95 0.02
CA TYR A 67 -16.82 13.08 -0.09
C TYR A 67 -16.54 13.96 -1.29
N ASP A 68 -15.40 13.79 -1.96
CA ASP A 68 -15.07 14.50 -3.20
C ASP A 68 -15.57 13.68 -4.40
N ASN A 69 -15.61 14.34 -5.55
CA ASN A 69 -15.94 13.66 -6.79
C ASN A 69 -14.83 12.66 -7.13
N ALA A 70 -15.14 11.38 -7.03
CA ALA A 70 -14.20 10.34 -7.42
C ALA A 70 -14.04 10.33 -8.94
N ASP A 71 -12.81 10.11 -9.39
CA ASP A 71 -12.53 9.90 -10.80
C ASP A 71 -13.20 8.62 -11.28
N THR A 72 -13.78 8.68 -12.47
CA THR A 72 -14.31 7.50 -13.12
C THR A 72 -13.19 6.76 -13.82
N ILE A 73 -13.03 5.48 -13.49
CA ILE A 73 -12.01 4.62 -14.09
C ILE A 73 -12.71 3.53 -14.89
N PHE A 74 -12.41 3.44 -16.18
CA PHE A 74 -12.92 2.39 -17.03
C PHE A 74 -11.94 1.23 -17.04
N ILE A 75 -12.45 0.01 -16.76
CA ILE A 75 -11.61 -1.19 -16.66
C ILE A 75 -10.89 -1.50 -17.97
N ASP A 76 -11.49 -1.20 -19.10
CA ASP A 76 -10.89 -1.39 -20.43
C ASP A 76 -9.74 -0.41 -20.72
N GLU A 77 -9.63 0.67 -19.95
CA GLU A 77 -8.48 1.58 -20.01
C GLU A 77 -7.28 1.09 -19.21
N ILE A 78 -7.46 0.06 -18.38
CA ILE A 78 -6.41 -0.48 -17.54
C ILE A 78 -5.54 -1.47 -18.33
N ASN A 79 -4.27 -1.13 -18.50
CA ASN A 79 -3.29 -2.04 -19.07
C ASN A 79 -2.67 -2.88 -17.94
N PHE A 80 -3.25 -4.04 -17.67
CA PHE A 80 -2.83 -4.90 -16.56
C PHE A 80 -1.37 -5.35 -16.66
N LYS A 81 -0.85 -5.57 -17.85
CA LYS A 81 0.54 -5.97 -18.05
C LYS A 81 1.51 -4.87 -17.63
N GLU A 82 1.22 -3.64 -18.02
CA GLU A 82 2.02 -2.49 -17.66
C GLU A 82 1.88 -2.18 -16.16
N PHE A 83 0.68 -2.26 -15.64
CA PHE A 83 0.43 -2.03 -14.21
C PHE A 83 1.10 -3.07 -13.33
N ALA A 84 1.16 -4.34 -13.78
CA ALA A 84 1.90 -5.38 -13.07
C ALA A 84 3.39 -5.03 -13.00
N ARG A 85 3.98 -4.59 -14.11
CA ARG A 85 5.38 -4.16 -14.17
C ARG A 85 5.62 -3.00 -13.20
N GLU A 86 4.76 -1.99 -13.24
CA GLU A 86 4.86 -0.83 -12.35
C GLU A 86 4.68 -1.22 -10.88
N ALA A 87 3.75 -2.14 -10.58
CA ALA A 87 3.55 -2.64 -9.22
C ALA A 87 4.81 -3.30 -8.67
N TYR A 88 5.47 -4.15 -9.45
CA TYR A 88 6.72 -4.78 -9.03
C TYR A 88 7.85 -3.75 -8.86
N GLU A 89 7.92 -2.74 -9.72
CA GLU A 89 8.89 -1.65 -9.57
C GLU A 89 8.67 -0.88 -8.27
N GLN A 90 7.41 -0.62 -7.91
CA GLN A 90 7.08 0.14 -6.70
C GLN A 90 7.48 -0.58 -5.42
N ILE A 91 7.49 -1.90 -5.41
CA ILE A 91 7.83 -2.66 -4.21
C ILE A 91 9.31 -3.08 -4.14
N GLU A 92 10.10 -2.79 -5.17
CA GLU A 92 11.53 -3.13 -5.21
C GLU A 92 12.29 -2.68 -3.95
N PRO A 93 12.07 -1.45 -3.42
CA PRO A 93 12.75 -1.03 -2.19
C PRO A 93 12.45 -1.92 -0.97
N LEU A 94 11.34 -2.66 -0.98
CA LEU A 94 10.91 -3.48 0.16
C LEU A 94 11.51 -4.89 0.16
N LYS A 95 12.24 -5.26 -0.86
CA LYS A 95 12.69 -6.65 -1.10
C LYS A 95 13.48 -7.30 0.03
N GLU A 96 14.16 -6.51 0.86
CA GLU A 96 14.91 -7.02 2.01
C GLU A 96 14.00 -7.46 3.15
N PHE A 97 12.79 -6.89 3.22
CA PHE A 97 11.87 -7.11 4.33
C PHE A 97 10.67 -7.97 3.93
N TRP A 98 10.27 -7.89 2.67
CA TRP A 98 9.04 -8.54 2.22
C TRP A 98 9.04 -8.71 0.70
N LYS A 99 8.51 -9.83 0.25
CA LYS A 99 8.24 -10.10 -1.17
C LYS A 99 6.87 -10.77 -1.28
N PRO A 100 6.07 -10.39 -2.29
CA PRO A 100 4.81 -11.07 -2.51
C PRO A 100 5.03 -12.51 -3.04
N THR A 101 4.15 -13.41 -2.65
CA THR A 101 4.11 -14.78 -3.16
C THR A 101 3.12 -14.93 -4.30
N ASP A 102 2.12 -14.05 -4.37
CA ASP A 102 1.08 -14.05 -5.38
C ASP A 102 1.29 -12.91 -6.39
N PRO A 103 0.74 -13.02 -7.60
CA PRO A 103 0.76 -11.90 -8.54
C PRO A 103 -0.08 -10.73 -8.02
N PRO A 104 0.19 -9.50 -8.52
CA PRO A 104 -0.60 -8.35 -8.10
C PRO A 104 -2.06 -8.49 -8.54
N GLN A 105 -2.95 -7.92 -7.75
CA GLN A 105 -4.39 -7.94 -7.98
C GLN A 105 -4.95 -6.53 -7.93
N LEU A 106 -6.08 -6.33 -8.60
CA LEU A 106 -6.83 -5.09 -8.50
C LEU A 106 -7.60 -5.12 -7.17
N ILE A 107 -7.29 -4.17 -6.30
CA ILE A 107 -7.87 -4.10 -4.95
C ILE A 107 -8.52 -2.74 -4.74
N HIS A 108 -9.78 -2.75 -4.36
CA HIS A 108 -10.50 -1.56 -3.95
C HIS A 108 -10.76 -1.63 -2.44
N PHE A 109 -10.49 -0.53 -1.74
CA PHE A 109 -10.74 -0.46 -0.30
C PHE A 109 -11.00 0.98 0.14
N CYS A 110 -11.69 1.10 1.27
CA CYS A 110 -11.85 2.38 1.95
C CYS A 110 -11.02 2.36 3.23
N TYR A 111 -10.44 3.49 3.59
CA TYR A 111 -9.61 3.59 4.75
C TYR A 111 -9.70 4.99 5.38
N VAL A 112 -9.20 5.13 6.57
CA VAL A 112 -9.17 6.39 7.30
C VAL A 112 -7.73 6.85 7.47
N ARG A 113 -7.50 8.11 7.20
CA ARG A 113 -6.18 8.72 7.30
C ARG A 113 -6.19 9.96 8.18
#